data_ee59aedb639ccf617fc5cc2f72c93604
#
_entry.id   ee59aedb639ccf617fc5cc2f72c93604
#
_cell.length_a   1.000
_cell.length_b   1.000
_cell.length_c   1.000
_cell.angle_alpha   90.00
_cell.angle_beta   90.00
_cell.angle_gamma   90.00
#
_symmetry.space_group_name_H-M   'P 1'
#
loop_
_entity.id
_entity.type
_entity.pdbx_description
1 polymer ?
#
loop_
_entity_poly.entity_id
_entity_poly.type
_entity_poly.pdbx_seq_one_letter_code
_entity_poly.pdbx_strand_id
1 'polypeptide(L)'
;MQVASAETYPPLPAGPFAVGCSSVEQDFARMQPGESPQLYWEGIPADDGRPRYITDLLTNPATPVVTFNVPDDGELYGKLAGKPFNVALIVCYPAAVDAGRRPYNLPNGVAVPRMQLGDQPPAFADDTRRWPLLEFAHGLAGSPLDPDYMFAMQVLASNGYIVFAPFHADARVTDVKLEDLQDVIHAVSNFGDYTAMQAVRTLALKNALDYMLASSVWNGHIDANRVAGFGASLGGESLFLQAGAKLTDSVGLSSKQVLVDNRLKSIATYVPYLGQTFFPALGRDQSGIDFMNPIPVLAIAGTADTTAPLAATQQAMERLNGTNILVSLQGVTHGFDFASADDIFTWTVVFLNATTTRDPVSLARLQRMTNVAGGGDDRVVLADVLPYPPAGDEENVVEFFNESLGHYFMTANANEIAILDAGVAIQGWTRTGEVFKAWPIGSAHGQQVCRYFGTPGVGPNTHFYSVDPNECAILSHDPQWTFEGYVLQADRAIGGTCAAGEMIIVRLYNNGIGGVANHRYTNSPTIINQMVSEGWVVEGPVFCTPP
;
A
#
# COMPACT_ATOMS: atom_id res chain seq x y z
N MET A 1 15.39 -11.00 23.93
CA MET A 1 15.19 -10.36 22.61
C MET A 1 16.50 -10.48 21.87
N GLN A 2 16.58 -11.34 20.84
CA GLN A 2 17.68 -11.25 19.90
C GLN A 2 17.41 -9.98 19.08
N VAL A 3 18.29 -9.01 19.13
CA VAL A 3 18.28 -7.86 18.23
C VAL A 3 18.47 -8.46 16.83
N ALA A 4 17.47 -8.31 15.98
CA ALA A 4 17.62 -8.69 14.57
C ALA A 4 18.85 -7.94 14.02
N SER A 5 19.73 -8.64 13.31
CA SER A 5 20.92 -8.02 12.73
C SER A 5 20.48 -7.00 11.68
N ALA A 6 21.06 -5.81 11.74
CA ALA A 6 20.91 -4.80 10.69
C ALA A 6 21.37 -5.35 9.34
N GLU A 7 20.57 -5.21 8.29
CA GLU A 7 20.83 -5.83 6.99
C GLU A 7 20.66 -4.82 5.85
N THR A 8 21.59 -4.89 4.89
CA THR A 8 21.46 -4.24 3.58
C THR A 8 20.68 -5.16 2.65
N TYR A 9 19.65 -4.63 2.00
CA TYR A 9 18.82 -5.42 1.08
C TYR A 9 19.07 -5.04 -0.38
N PRO A 10 18.98 -6.01 -1.31
CA PRO A 10 18.99 -5.67 -2.73
C PRO A 10 17.74 -4.88 -3.10
N PRO A 11 17.78 -4.03 -4.16
CA PRO A 11 16.60 -3.36 -4.67
C PRO A 11 15.53 -4.39 -5.07
N LEU A 12 14.26 -3.98 -4.95
CA LEU A 12 13.16 -4.81 -5.43
C LEU A 12 13.23 -4.94 -6.96
N PRO A 13 12.95 -6.12 -7.51
CA PRO A 13 12.77 -6.27 -8.94
C PRO A 13 11.55 -5.43 -9.40
N ALA A 14 11.48 -5.17 -10.70
CA ALA A 14 10.28 -4.59 -11.30
C ALA A 14 9.03 -5.39 -10.91
N GLY A 15 7.93 -4.71 -10.67
CA GLY A 15 6.69 -5.35 -10.28
C GLY A 15 6.21 -6.38 -11.31
N PRO A 16 5.53 -7.45 -10.89
CA PRO A 16 5.18 -8.58 -11.77
C PRO A 16 4.05 -8.27 -12.76
N PHE A 17 3.35 -7.14 -12.59
CA PHE A 17 2.17 -6.83 -13.40
C PHE A 17 2.49 -5.79 -14.48
N ALA A 18 1.88 -5.98 -15.65
CA ALA A 18 1.76 -4.91 -16.63
C ALA A 18 0.87 -3.79 -16.06
N VAL A 19 1.06 -2.57 -16.55
CA VAL A 19 0.28 -1.41 -16.08
C VAL A 19 -0.64 -0.92 -17.19
N GLY A 20 -1.90 -0.65 -16.86
CA GLY A 20 -2.86 0.07 -17.68
C GLY A 20 -3.37 1.28 -16.90
N CYS A 21 -3.80 2.33 -17.62
CA CYS A 21 -4.35 3.52 -16.97
C CYS A 21 -5.70 3.91 -17.58
N SER A 22 -6.51 4.64 -16.81
CA SER A 22 -7.74 5.28 -17.28
C SER A 22 -7.43 6.34 -18.34
N SER A 23 -8.46 6.76 -19.08
CA SER A 23 -8.29 7.79 -20.12
C SER A 23 -7.95 9.15 -19.50
N VAL A 24 -6.98 9.81 -20.12
CA VAL A 24 -6.69 11.24 -20.01
C VAL A 24 -6.59 11.85 -21.41
N GLU A 25 -7.39 11.34 -22.34
CA GLU A 25 -7.41 11.74 -23.74
C GLU A 25 -7.74 13.23 -23.88
N GLN A 26 -6.91 13.98 -24.59
CA GLN A 26 -6.93 15.44 -24.65
C GLN A 26 -7.09 15.97 -26.07
N ASP A 27 -7.68 17.15 -26.20
CA ASP A 27 -7.75 17.92 -27.41
C ASP A 27 -6.49 18.78 -27.60
N PHE A 28 -5.43 18.18 -28.11
CA PHE A 28 -4.19 18.89 -28.43
C PHE A 28 -4.32 19.90 -29.58
N ALA A 29 -5.42 19.88 -30.35
CA ALA A 29 -5.67 20.88 -31.37
C ALA A 29 -5.88 22.31 -30.81
N ARG A 30 -6.17 22.40 -29.50
CA ARG A 30 -6.27 23.69 -28.80
C ARG A 30 -4.93 24.29 -28.39
N MET A 31 -3.85 23.51 -28.45
CA MET A 31 -2.51 24.01 -28.13
C MET A 31 -1.98 24.89 -29.26
N GLN A 32 -1.41 26.03 -28.92
CA GLN A 32 -0.71 26.89 -29.85
C GLN A 32 0.72 26.38 -30.07
N PRO A 33 1.32 26.66 -31.26
CA PRO A 33 2.71 26.30 -31.48
C PRO A 33 3.65 26.94 -30.44
N GLY A 34 4.42 26.10 -29.74
CA GLY A 34 5.34 26.52 -28.70
C GLY A 34 4.77 26.53 -27.26
N GLU A 35 3.47 26.32 -27.06
CA GLU A 35 2.90 26.16 -25.74
C GLU A 35 3.33 24.83 -25.11
N SER A 36 3.59 24.87 -23.80
CA SER A 36 3.85 23.67 -23.00
C SER A 36 2.54 23.05 -22.52
N PRO A 37 2.32 21.73 -22.70
CA PRO A 37 1.18 21.04 -22.12
C PRO A 37 1.07 21.21 -20.60
N GLN A 38 2.20 21.41 -19.92
CA GLN A 38 2.27 21.63 -18.47
C GLN A 38 1.42 22.81 -18.00
N LEU A 39 1.34 23.88 -18.79
CA LEU A 39 0.51 25.04 -18.45
C LEU A 39 -0.97 24.68 -18.26
N TYR A 40 -1.47 23.72 -19.02
CA TYR A 40 -2.86 23.28 -18.90
C TYR A 40 -3.09 22.47 -17.64
N TRP A 41 -2.12 21.66 -17.23
CA TRP A 41 -2.23 20.85 -16.00
C TRP A 41 -2.14 21.71 -14.76
N GLU A 42 -1.36 22.77 -14.79
CA GLU A 42 -1.23 23.73 -13.70
C GLU A 42 -2.40 24.73 -13.64
N GLY A 43 -3.24 24.79 -14.67
CA GLY A 43 -4.34 25.73 -14.78
C GLY A 43 -3.89 27.16 -15.10
N ILE A 44 -2.66 27.37 -15.57
CA ILE A 44 -2.12 28.66 -15.96
C ILE A 44 -2.79 29.11 -17.27
N PRO A 45 -3.20 30.40 -17.41
CA PRO A 45 -3.75 30.91 -18.67
C PRO A 45 -2.76 30.72 -19.82
N ALA A 46 -3.28 30.24 -20.97
CA ALA A 46 -2.50 30.19 -22.20
C ALA A 46 -2.39 31.56 -22.88
N ASP A 47 -1.61 31.66 -23.97
CA ASP A 47 -1.36 32.92 -24.70
C ASP A 47 -2.62 33.61 -25.20
N ASP A 48 -3.74 32.89 -25.37
CA ASP A 48 -5.05 33.46 -25.72
C ASP A 48 -5.77 34.12 -24.52
N GLY A 49 -5.14 34.14 -23.35
CA GLY A 49 -5.67 34.74 -22.11
C GLY A 49 -6.81 33.96 -21.44
N ARG A 50 -7.17 32.78 -21.92
CA ARG A 50 -8.22 31.96 -21.33
C ARG A 50 -7.63 31.06 -20.25
N PRO A 51 -8.22 31.04 -19.04
CA PRO A 51 -7.90 30.03 -18.04
C PRO A 51 -8.12 28.65 -18.65
N ARG A 52 -7.12 27.77 -18.50
CA ARG A 52 -7.21 26.39 -18.95
C ARG A 52 -6.83 25.44 -17.83
N TYR A 53 -7.59 24.37 -17.76
CA TYR A 53 -7.31 23.26 -16.88
C TYR A 53 -7.55 21.96 -17.65
N ILE A 54 -6.95 20.86 -17.20
CA ILE A 54 -7.02 19.59 -17.91
C ILE A 54 -8.46 19.15 -18.23
N THR A 55 -9.43 19.43 -17.36
CA THR A 55 -10.84 19.09 -17.60
C THR A 55 -11.42 19.76 -18.84
N ASP A 56 -10.88 20.91 -19.25
CA ASP A 56 -11.32 21.64 -20.44
C ASP A 56 -10.79 21.02 -21.73
N LEU A 57 -9.78 20.15 -21.63
CA LEU A 57 -9.11 19.51 -22.73
C LEU A 57 -9.51 18.06 -22.90
N LEU A 58 -10.14 17.44 -21.91
CA LEU A 58 -10.55 16.05 -21.97
C LEU A 58 -11.59 15.82 -23.06
N THR A 59 -11.33 14.85 -23.92
CA THR A 59 -12.22 14.49 -25.03
C THR A 59 -13.01 13.21 -24.76
N ASN A 60 -12.54 12.36 -23.85
CA ASN A 60 -13.22 11.14 -23.49
C ASN A 60 -14.17 11.35 -22.30
N PRO A 61 -15.51 11.18 -22.47
CA PRO A 61 -16.48 11.33 -21.39
C PRO A 61 -16.34 10.28 -20.28
N ALA A 62 -15.62 9.18 -20.54
CA ALA A 62 -15.32 8.16 -19.52
C ALA A 62 -14.14 8.54 -18.63
N THR A 63 -13.42 9.63 -18.92
CA THR A 63 -12.36 10.12 -18.02
C THR A 63 -12.95 10.49 -16.66
N PRO A 64 -12.42 9.95 -15.54
CA PRO A 64 -12.97 10.25 -14.22
C PRO A 64 -12.82 11.74 -13.88
N VAL A 65 -13.93 12.39 -13.56
CA VAL A 65 -13.96 13.77 -13.04
C VAL A 65 -14.80 13.77 -11.76
N VAL A 66 -14.22 14.28 -10.70
CA VAL A 66 -14.87 14.35 -9.38
C VAL A 66 -15.24 15.81 -9.10
N THR A 67 -16.51 16.04 -8.80
CA THR A 67 -17.02 17.36 -8.38
C THR A 67 -17.50 17.28 -6.93
N PHE A 68 -17.08 18.22 -6.11
CA PHE A 68 -17.47 18.32 -4.72
C PHE A 68 -17.72 19.76 -4.30
N ASN A 69 -18.46 19.95 -3.21
CA ASN A 69 -18.65 21.27 -2.61
C ASN A 69 -17.56 21.49 -1.55
N VAL A 70 -16.86 22.61 -1.66
CA VAL A 70 -15.93 23.06 -0.64
C VAL A 70 -16.75 23.50 0.59
N PRO A 71 -16.37 23.10 1.83
CA PRO A 71 -17.08 23.55 3.02
C PRO A 71 -17.16 25.08 3.12
N ASP A 72 -18.23 25.59 3.74
CA ASP A 72 -18.41 27.02 3.98
C ASP A 72 -17.60 27.48 5.20
N ASP A 73 -16.28 27.45 5.04
CA ASP A 73 -15.30 27.89 6.04
C ASP A 73 -14.30 28.84 5.37
N GLY A 74 -14.55 30.14 5.52
CA GLY A 74 -13.72 31.17 4.90
C GLY A 74 -12.29 31.26 5.46
N GLU A 75 -12.02 30.74 6.65
CA GLU A 75 -10.66 30.73 7.22
C GLU A 75 -9.76 29.70 6.52
N LEU A 76 -10.31 28.49 6.23
CA LEU A 76 -9.58 27.44 5.53
C LEU A 76 -9.63 27.57 4.01
N TYR A 77 -10.77 27.98 3.44
CA TYR A 77 -10.99 27.90 1.99
C TYR A 77 -11.10 29.25 1.28
N GLY A 78 -10.98 30.35 2.02
CA GLY A 78 -10.96 31.70 1.44
C GLY A 78 -12.10 31.94 0.46
N LYS A 79 -11.76 32.38 -0.74
CA LYS A 79 -12.70 32.65 -1.85
C LYS A 79 -13.44 31.41 -2.40
N LEU A 80 -13.01 30.20 -2.05
CA LEU A 80 -13.60 28.94 -2.50
C LEU A 80 -14.67 28.41 -1.54
N ALA A 81 -14.79 28.95 -0.32
CA ALA A 81 -15.76 28.52 0.67
C ALA A 81 -17.17 28.46 0.08
N GLY A 82 -17.88 27.35 0.31
CA GLY A 82 -19.25 27.11 -0.17
C GLY A 82 -19.39 26.90 -1.68
N LYS A 83 -18.30 26.87 -2.46
CA LYS A 83 -18.37 26.75 -3.92
C LYS A 83 -18.11 25.32 -4.40
N PRO A 84 -18.66 24.93 -5.57
CA PRO A 84 -18.28 23.70 -6.22
C PRO A 84 -16.85 23.77 -6.75
N PHE A 85 -16.13 22.65 -6.62
CA PHE A 85 -14.80 22.47 -7.18
C PHE A 85 -14.71 21.11 -7.87
N ASN A 86 -13.99 21.03 -8.97
CA ASN A 86 -13.82 19.77 -9.72
C ASN A 86 -12.36 19.47 -10.00
N VAL A 87 -12.03 18.18 -10.01
CA VAL A 87 -10.72 17.66 -10.37
C VAL A 87 -10.88 16.46 -11.31
N ALA A 88 -10.01 16.34 -12.30
CA ALA A 88 -9.88 15.11 -13.07
C ALA A 88 -9.03 14.11 -12.30
N LEU A 89 -9.21 12.82 -12.58
CA LEU A 89 -8.39 11.74 -12.04
C LEU A 89 -7.73 10.97 -13.17
N ILE A 90 -6.52 10.46 -12.90
CA ILE A 90 -5.99 9.31 -13.60
C ILE A 90 -5.92 8.13 -12.64
N VAL A 91 -6.25 6.93 -13.14
CA VAL A 91 -6.20 5.68 -12.36
C VAL A 91 -5.33 4.69 -13.10
N CYS A 92 -4.19 4.31 -12.52
CA CYS A 92 -3.33 3.26 -13.05
C CYS A 92 -3.49 1.98 -12.24
N TYR A 93 -3.47 0.81 -12.89
CA TYR A 93 -3.83 -0.46 -12.26
C TYR A 93 -3.04 -1.64 -12.85
N PRO A 94 -2.91 -2.76 -12.11
CA PRO A 94 -2.37 -4.00 -12.63
C PRO A 94 -3.21 -4.50 -13.80
N ALA A 95 -2.65 -4.50 -15.01
CA ALA A 95 -3.37 -4.76 -16.25
C ALA A 95 -3.01 -6.12 -16.88
N ALA A 96 -3.95 -6.69 -17.62
CA ALA A 96 -3.71 -7.83 -18.47
C ALA A 96 -2.72 -7.48 -19.60
N VAL A 97 -1.75 -8.37 -19.82
CA VAL A 97 -0.72 -8.16 -20.86
C VAL A 97 -1.33 -8.10 -22.25
N ASP A 98 -2.34 -8.93 -22.52
CA ASP A 98 -2.94 -9.15 -23.83
C ASP A 98 -4.16 -8.24 -24.10
N ALA A 99 -4.33 -7.16 -23.33
CA ALA A 99 -5.47 -6.25 -23.48
C ALA A 99 -5.52 -5.49 -24.84
N GLY A 100 -4.52 -5.65 -25.69
CA GLY A 100 -4.45 -5.04 -27.03
C GLY A 100 -4.31 -3.51 -27.01
N ARG A 101 -4.08 -2.91 -25.86
CA ARG A 101 -4.02 -1.45 -25.66
C ARG A 101 -2.60 -0.93 -25.86
N ARG A 102 -2.51 0.22 -26.54
CA ARG A 102 -1.25 0.89 -26.81
C ARG A 102 -1.00 2.01 -25.80
N PRO A 103 0.28 2.41 -25.60
CA PRO A 103 0.59 3.62 -24.87
C PRO A 103 -0.03 4.85 -25.58
N TYR A 104 -0.50 5.81 -24.79
CA TYR A 104 -0.94 7.12 -25.28
C TYR A 104 0.18 8.13 -24.99
N ASN A 105 0.77 8.67 -26.07
CA ASN A 105 1.90 9.58 -25.94
C ASN A 105 1.42 11.02 -25.83
N LEU A 106 1.92 11.72 -24.83
CA LEU A 106 1.67 13.13 -24.58
C LEU A 106 2.76 14.00 -25.24
N PRO A 107 2.45 15.27 -25.57
CA PRO A 107 3.43 16.18 -26.19
C PRO A 107 4.69 16.44 -25.34
N ASN A 108 4.63 16.28 -24.02
CA ASN A 108 5.79 16.38 -23.11
C ASN A 108 6.68 15.13 -23.12
N GLY A 109 6.39 14.14 -23.96
CA GLY A 109 7.15 12.88 -24.08
C GLY A 109 6.72 11.78 -23.11
N VAL A 110 5.79 12.04 -22.21
CA VAL A 110 5.23 11.03 -21.30
C VAL A 110 4.33 10.07 -22.08
N ALA A 111 4.47 8.78 -21.78
CA ALA A 111 3.60 7.73 -22.30
C ALA A 111 2.70 7.19 -21.18
N VAL A 112 1.39 7.36 -21.30
CA VAL A 112 0.40 6.72 -20.41
C VAL A 112 0.25 5.27 -20.84
N PRO A 113 0.65 4.28 -20.02
CA PRO A 113 0.73 2.90 -20.45
C PRO A 113 -0.66 2.29 -20.65
N ARG A 114 -0.87 1.56 -21.74
CA ARG A 114 -2.12 0.84 -22.05
C ARG A 114 -3.38 1.64 -21.70
N MET A 115 -3.41 2.92 -22.10
CA MET A 115 -4.49 3.83 -21.75
C MET A 115 -5.83 3.34 -22.30
N GLN A 116 -6.88 3.46 -21.52
CA GLN A 116 -8.26 3.26 -21.97
C GLN A 116 -8.63 4.33 -23.00
N LEU A 117 -9.23 3.92 -24.10
CA LEU A 117 -9.74 4.82 -25.15
C LEU A 117 -11.26 4.68 -25.25
N GLY A 118 -11.95 5.78 -25.49
CA GLY A 118 -13.40 5.80 -25.51
C GLY A 118 -13.99 5.28 -24.18
N ASP A 119 -15.03 4.49 -24.25
CA ASP A 119 -15.76 3.91 -23.09
C ASP A 119 -15.28 2.50 -22.70
N GLN A 120 -14.04 2.14 -23.09
CA GLN A 120 -13.47 0.83 -22.74
C GLN A 120 -13.38 0.65 -21.21
N PRO A 121 -13.83 -0.51 -20.65
CA PRO A 121 -13.66 -0.80 -19.23
C PRO A 121 -12.19 -1.05 -18.87
N PRO A 122 -11.77 -0.98 -17.60
CA PRO A 122 -10.47 -1.45 -17.17
C PRO A 122 -10.24 -2.91 -17.57
N ALA A 123 -8.99 -3.28 -17.92
CA ALA A 123 -8.62 -4.65 -18.22
C ALA A 123 -7.60 -5.12 -17.19
N PHE A 124 -8.08 -5.61 -16.05
CA PHE A 124 -7.24 -6.06 -14.95
C PHE A 124 -6.45 -7.33 -15.29
N ALA A 125 -5.30 -7.50 -14.65
CA ALA A 125 -4.49 -8.71 -14.73
C ALA A 125 -5.24 -9.94 -14.16
N ASP A 126 -6.12 -9.69 -13.19
CA ASP A 126 -7.04 -10.68 -12.61
C ASP A 126 -8.34 -9.96 -12.23
N ASP A 127 -9.41 -10.27 -12.96
CA ASP A 127 -10.73 -9.65 -12.75
C ASP A 127 -11.44 -10.14 -11.47
N THR A 128 -10.98 -11.24 -10.88
CA THR A 128 -11.57 -11.81 -9.66
C THR A 128 -10.95 -11.26 -8.39
N ARG A 129 -9.73 -10.73 -8.51
CA ARG A 129 -8.96 -10.21 -7.38
C ARG A 129 -9.43 -8.82 -6.97
N ARG A 130 -9.48 -8.58 -5.66
CA ARG A 130 -9.57 -7.24 -5.08
C ARG A 130 -8.18 -6.75 -4.75
N TRP A 131 -7.83 -5.59 -5.29
CA TRP A 131 -6.52 -4.99 -5.18
C TRP A 131 -6.50 -3.92 -4.09
N PRO A 132 -5.38 -3.74 -3.37
CA PRO A 132 -5.22 -2.58 -2.50
C PRO A 132 -5.27 -1.29 -3.30
N LEU A 133 -5.81 -0.24 -2.68
CA LEU A 133 -5.97 1.08 -3.27
C LEU A 133 -4.90 2.03 -2.75
N LEU A 134 -4.32 2.82 -3.65
CA LEU A 134 -3.30 3.81 -3.31
C LEU A 134 -3.70 5.19 -3.83
N GLU A 135 -3.82 6.15 -2.91
CA GLU A 135 -3.95 7.57 -3.23
C GLU A 135 -2.59 8.14 -3.59
N PHE A 136 -2.47 8.74 -4.76
CA PHE A 136 -1.24 9.39 -5.19
C PHE A 136 -1.43 10.91 -5.21
N ALA A 137 -0.61 11.63 -4.44
CA ALA A 137 -0.64 13.08 -4.35
C ALA A 137 0.67 13.69 -4.89
N HIS A 138 0.59 14.40 -6.01
CA HIS A 138 1.74 15.10 -6.61
C HIS A 138 2.14 16.37 -5.83
N GLY A 139 3.33 16.91 -6.08
CA GLY A 139 3.84 18.14 -5.49
C GLY A 139 3.12 19.41 -5.96
N LEU A 140 3.52 20.57 -5.42
CA LEU A 140 3.01 21.90 -5.82
C LEU A 140 3.25 22.13 -7.32
N ALA A 141 2.24 22.67 -7.98
CA ALA A 141 2.25 22.99 -9.41
C ALA A 141 2.60 21.81 -10.33
N GLY A 142 2.59 20.58 -9.83
CA GLY A 142 2.83 19.37 -10.61
C GLY A 142 1.55 18.77 -11.21
N SER A 143 1.72 17.67 -11.93
CA SER A 143 0.64 16.91 -12.55
C SER A 143 0.95 15.41 -12.47
N PRO A 144 -0.03 14.53 -12.29
CA PRO A 144 0.18 13.08 -12.39
C PRO A 144 0.79 12.64 -13.73
N LEU A 145 0.76 13.50 -14.74
CA LEU A 145 1.34 13.27 -16.09
C LEU A 145 2.75 13.84 -16.23
N ASP A 146 3.39 14.28 -15.16
CA ASP A 146 4.82 14.59 -15.18
C ASP A 146 5.63 13.30 -15.25
N PRO A 147 6.82 13.30 -15.86
CA PRO A 147 7.59 12.08 -16.12
C PRO A 147 7.88 11.25 -14.86
N ASP A 148 8.27 11.91 -13.78
CA ASP A 148 8.60 11.30 -12.48
C ASP A 148 7.36 10.74 -11.76
N TYR A 149 6.25 11.47 -11.77
CA TYR A 149 5.00 11.00 -11.15
C TYR A 149 4.37 9.86 -11.94
N MET A 150 4.36 9.92 -13.26
CA MET A 150 3.90 8.80 -14.08
C MET A 150 4.78 7.56 -13.89
N PHE A 151 6.11 7.73 -13.76
CA PHE A 151 7.03 6.64 -13.44
C PHE A 151 6.69 6.02 -12.07
N ALA A 152 6.51 6.86 -11.03
CA ALA A 152 6.13 6.39 -9.70
C ALA A 152 4.80 5.61 -9.70
N MET A 153 3.78 6.14 -10.38
CA MET A 153 2.48 5.46 -10.50
C MET A 153 2.61 4.10 -11.21
N GLN A 154 3.47 4.02 -12.25
CA GLN A 154 3.71 2.75 -12.94
C GLN A 154 4.41 1.74 -12.05
N VAL A 155 5.42 2.15 -11.27
CA VAL A 155 6.11 1.26 -10.32
C VAL A 155 5.11 0.73 -9.29
N LEU A 156 4.32 1.59 -8.67
CA LEU A 156 3.35 1.21 -7.64
C LEU A 156 2.24 0.30 -8.22
N ALA A 157 1.70 0.61 -9.39
CA ALA A 157 0.70 -0.22 -10.05
C ALA A 157 1.26 -1.58 -10.49
N SER A 158 2.51 -1.63 -10.98
CA SER A 158 3.15 -2.90 -11.33
C SER A 158 3.39 -3.80 -10.12
N ASN A 159 3.45 -3.25 -8.91
CA ASN A 159 3.56 -3.98 -7.64
C ASN A 159 2.19 -4.36 -7.04
N GLY A 160 1.10 -4.19 -7.78
CA GLY A 160 -0.20 -4.74 -7.42
C GLY A 160 -1.13 -3.77 -6.70
N TYR A 161 -0.96 -2.45 -6.88
CA TYR A 161 -1.87 -1.43 -6.36
C TYR A 161 -2.75 -0.85 -7.48
N ILE A 162 -4.02 -0.56 -7.18
CA ILE A 162 -4.78 0.41 -7.98
C ILE A 162 -4.36 1.78 -7.48
N VAL A 163 -3.74 2.59 -8.34
CA VAL A 163 -3.20 3.91 -8.00
C VAL A 163 -4.07 4.97 -8.63
N PHE A 164 -4.69 5.83 -7.85
CA PHE A 164 -5.44 6.98 -8.38
C PHE A 164 -4.81 8.30 -7.97
N ALA A 165 -4.76 9.24 -8.89
CA ALA A 165 -4.16 10.54 -8.69
C ALA A 165 -5.09 11.65 -9.20
N PRO A 166 -5.57 12.56 -8.32
CA PRO A 166 -6.25 13.77 -8.75
C PRO A 166 -5.26 14.78 -9.34
N PHE A 167 -5.70 15.53 -10.34
CA PHE A 167 -5.05 16.74 -10.79
C PHE A 167 -5.48 17.87 -9.86
N HIS A 168 -4.65 18.24 -8.89
CA HIS A 168 -5.04 19.15 -7.80
C HIS A 168 -5.41 20.56 -8.27
N ALA A 169 -4.87 21.01 -9.41
CA ALA A 169 -5.18 22.30 -10.02
C ALA A 169 -4.79 23.49 -9.13
N ASP A 170 -3.61 23.46 -8.56
CA ASP A 170 -3.09 24.45 -7.61
C ASP A 170 -3.18 25.88 -8.16
N ALA A 171 -2.80 26.09 -9.40
CA ALA A 171 -2.83 27.40 -10.06
C ALA A 171 -4.24 27.98 -10.26
N ARG A 172 -5.30 27.19 -10.08
CA ARG A 172 -6.69 27.70 -10.03
C ARG A 172 -7.01 28.36 -8.69
N VAL A 173 -6.21 28.12 -7.67
CA VAL A 173 -6.44 28.58 -6.29
C VAL A 173 -5.45 29.67 -5.92
N THR A 174 -4.16 29.47 -6.23
CA THR A 174 -3.08 30.38 -5.86
C THR A 174 -2.02 30.46 -6.95
N ASP A 175 -1.28 31.57 -7.01
CA ASP A 175 -0.08 31.77 -7.80
C ASP A 175 1.21 31.64 -6.95
N VAL A 176 1.08 31.22 -5.70
CA VAL A 176 2.21 31.03 -4.79
C VAL A 176 3.14 29.93 -5.31
N LYS A 177 4.43 30.24 -5.27
CA LYS A 177 5.55 29.32 -5.50
C LYS A 177 6.41 29.24 -4.24
N LEU A 178 7.35 28.32 -4.17
CA LEU A 178 8.25 28.10 -3.05
C LEU A 178 9.69 27.84 -3.52
N GLU A 179 10.13 28.56 -4.57
CA GLU A 179 11.41 28.34 -5.21
C GLU A 179 12.53 29.19 -4.58
N ASP A 180 12.20 30.43 -4.14
CA ASP A 180 13.16 31.36 -3.58
C ASP A 180 12.62 32.21 -2.41
N LEU A 181 13.44 33.11 -1.87
CA LEU A 181 13.06 33.98 -0.76
C LEU A 181 11.93 34.98 -1.12
N GLN A 182 11.85 35.39 -2.38
CA GLN A 182 10.77 36.30 -2.83
C GLN A 182 9.44 35.56 -2.87
N ASP A 183 9.46 34.31 -3.27
CA ASP A 183 8.30 33.42 -3.22
C ASP A 183 7.80 33.22 -1.79
N VAL A 184 8.68 33.04 -0.81
CA VAL A 184 8.28 32.95 0.60
C VAL A 184 7.61 34.24 1.09
N ILE A 185 8.14 35.42 0.71
CA ILE A 185 7.53 36.72 1.02
C ILE A 185 6.15 36.84 0.35
N HIS A 186 6.03 36.40 -0.89
CA HIS A 186 4.77 36.38 -1.63
C HIS A 186 3.75 35.44 -0.97
N ALA A 187 4.18 34.23 -0.57
CA ALA A 187 3.36 33.25 0.15
C ALA A 187 2.81 33.83 1.46
N VAL A 188 3.64 34.52 2.24
CA VAL A 188 3.22 35.19 3.48
C VAL A 188 2.20 36.30 3.20
N SER A 189 2.36 37.06 2.11
CA SER A 189 1.44 38.13 1.72
C SER A 189 0.09 37.59 1.20
N ASN A 190 0.08 36.38 0.64
CA ASN A 190 -1.10 35.70 0.07
C ASN A 190 -1.44 34.42 0.86
N PHE A 191 -1.19 34.45 2.16
CA PHE A 191 -1.27 33.27 3.02
C PHE A 191 -2.62 32.57 2.97
N GLY A 192 -3.74 33.33 2.92
CA GLY A 192 -5.08 32.77 2.84
C GLY A 192 -5.33 31.95 1.57
N ASP A 193 -4.82 32.38 0.42
CA ASP A 193 -4.95 31.62 -0.84
C ASP A 193 -4.04 30.39 -0.81
N TYR A 194 -2.86 30.46 -0.20
CA TYR A 194 -1.97 29.31 -0.01
C TYR A 194 -2.59 28.26 0.92
N THR A 195 -3.14 28.67 2.08
CA THR A 195 -3.87 27.78 2.99
C THR A 195 -5.09 27.13 2.29
N ALA A 196 -5.83 27.91 1.51
CA ALA A 196 -6.99 27.40 0.78
C ALA A 196 -6.60 26.33 -0.24
N MET A 197 -5.47 26.50 -0.94
CA MET A 197 -4.94 25.52 -1.88
C MET A 197 -4.59 24.22 -1.15
N GLN A 198 -3.84 24.27 -0.04
CA GLN A 198 -3.49 23.07 0.75
C GLN A 198 -4.74 22.33 1.26
N ALA A 199 -5.73 23.08 1.78
CA ALA A 199 -6.97 22.49 2.28
C ALA A 199 -7.82 21.86 1.16
N VAL A 200 -7.89 22.48 -0.02
CA VAL A 200 -8.65 21.96 -1.18
C VAL A 200 -7.97 20.72 -1.77
N ARG A 201 -6.63 20.63 -1.78
CA ARG A 201 -5.90 19.40 -2.17
C ARG A 201 -6.32 18.21 -1.32
N THR A 202 -6.40 18.41 0.00
CA THR A 202 -6.85 17.37 0.95
C THR A 202 -8.30 16.95 0.68
N LEU A 203 -9.20 17.90 0.39
CA LEU A 203 -10.57 17.57 -0.02
C LEU A 203 -10.63 16.83 -1.35
N ALA A 204 -9.77 17.17 -2.31
CA ALA A 204 -9.70 16.50 -3.59
C ALA A 204 -9.33 15.01 -3.43
N LEU A 205 -8.32 14.69 -2.60
CA LEU A 205 -7.95 13.30 -2.27
C LEU A 205 -9.12 12.54 -1.65
N LYS A 206 -9.72 13.09 -0.60
CA LYS A 206 -10.87 12.47 0.08
C LYS A 206 -12.05 12.20 -0.86
N ASN A 207 -12.41 13.17 -1.71
CA ASN A 207 -13.52 13.00 -2.63
C ASN A 207 -13.17 12.07 -3.82
N ALA A 208 -11.91 12.03 -4.23
CA ALA A 208 -11.43 11.04 -5.19
C ALA A 208 -11.49 9.62 -4.61
N LEU A 209 -11.13 9.42 -3.34
CA LEU A 209 -11.31 8.14 -2.64
C LEU A 209 -12.79 7.74 -2.58
N ASP A 210 -13.70 8.68 -2.27
CA ASP A 210 -15.14 8.42 -2.29
C ASP A 210 -15.60 7.95 -3.66
N TYR A 211 -15.14 8.63 -4.72
CA TYR A 211 -15.44 8.23 -6.09
C TYR A 211 -14.94 6.81 -6.40
N MET A 212 -13.70 6.48 -6.07
CA MET A 212 -13.12 5.16 -6.35
C MET A 212 -13.91 4.04 -5.66
N LEU A 213 -14.32 4.25 -4.41
CA LEU A 213 -15.08 3.28 -3.62
C LEU A 213 -16.56 3.17 -4.02
N ALA A 214 -17.13 4.21 -4.63
CA ALA A 214 -18.53 4.23 -5.08
C ALA A 214 -18.72 3.84 -6.55
N SER A 215 -17.72 4.07 -7.39
CA SER A 215 -17.81 3.84 -8.84
C SER A 215 -17.99 2.37 -9.19
N SER A 216 -19.03 2.06 -9.95
CA SER A 216 -19.28 0.69 -10.46
C SER A 216 -18.17 0.16 -11.38
N VAL A 217 -17.33 1.04 -11.91
CA VAL A 217 -16.19 0.67 -12.75
C VAL A 217 -15.05 0.11 -11.90
N TRP A 218 -14.85 0.65 -10.68
CA TRP A 218 -13.67 0.39 -9.87
C TRP A 218 -13.94 -0.44 -8.61
N ASN A 219 -15.08 -0.21 -7.92
CA ASN A 219 -15.34 -0.74 -6.59
C ASN A 219 -15.32 -2.27 -6.49
N GLY A 220 -15.69 -2.97 -7.57
CA GLY A 220 -15.64 -4.43 -7.66
C GLY A 220 -14.24 -5.02 -7.56
N HIS A 221 -13.21 -4.23 -7.90
CA HIS A 221 -11.81 -4.63 -7.95
C HIS A 221 -10.97 -4.07 -6.78
N ILE A 222 -11.58 -3.30 -5.87
CA ILE A 222 -10.89 -2.64 -4.76
C ILE A 222 -11.11 -3.40 -3.46
N ASP A 223 -10.03 -3.62 -2.69
CA ASP A 223 -10.11 -3.96 -1.28
C ASP A 223 -10.18 -2.67 -0.44
N ALA A 224 -11.38 -2.30 -0.02
CA ALA A 224 -11.64 -1.08 0.72
C ALA A 224 -10.99 -1.04 2.13
N ASN A 225 -10.51 -2.18 2.65
CA ASN A 225 -9.79 -2.26 3.91
C ASN A 225 -8.28 -1.99 3.75
N ARG A 226 -7.77 -1.94 2.51
CA ARG A 226 -6.36 -1.77 2.17
C ARG A 226 -6.16 -0.51 1.34
N VAL A 227 -6.36 0.65 1.99
CA VAL A 227 -6.17 1.98 1.39
C VAL A 227 -4.91 2.62 1.96
N ALA A 228 -3.99 3.02 1.11
CA ALA A 228 -2.77 3.71 1.49
C ALA A 228 -2.60 5.01 0.69
N GLY A 229 -1.64 5.85 1.10
CA GLY A 229 -1.24 7.05 0.38
C GLY A 229 0.23 7.04 0.00
N PHE A 230 0.55 7.57 -1.17
CA PHE A 230 1.90 7.99 -1.54
C PHE A 230 1.88 9.45 -1.97
N GLY A 231 2.70 10.29 -1.33
CA GLY A 231 2.72 11.72 -1.63
C GLY A 231 4.12 12.27 -1.78
N ALA A 232 4.32 13.12 -2.80
CA ALA A 232 5.57 13.84 -3.00
C ALA A 232 5.42 15.32 -2.62
N SER A 233 6.39 15.88 -1.89
CA SER A 233 6.40 17.29 -1.50
C SER A 233 5.09 17.71 -0.81
N LEU A 234 4.37 18.69 -1.34
CA LEU A 234 3.07 19.14 -0.85
C LEU A 234 2.00 18.02 -0.88
N GLY A 235 2.18 17.00 -1.74
CA GLY A 235 1.32 15.81 -1.72
C GLY A 235 1.49 15.00 -0.45
N GLY A 236 2.70 14.94 0.12
CA GLY A 236 2.94 14.34 1.43
C GLY A 236 2.18 15.06 2.54
N GLU A 237 2.27 16.39 2.58
CA GLU A 237 1.47 17.22 3.51
C GLU A 237 -0.03 16.95 3.38
N SER A 238 -0.56 16.90 2.15
CA SER A 238 -1.99 16.65 1.90
C SER A 238 -2.47 15.34 2.51
N LEU A 239 -1.65 14.28 2.47
CA LEU A 239 -1.95 12.99 3.11
C LEU A 239 -1.90 13.07 4.64
N PHE A 240 -0.96 13.82 5.23
CA PHE A 240 -0.93 14.07 6.67
C PHE A 240 -2.19 14.81 7.12
N LEU A 241 -2.62 15.83 6.38
CA LEU A 241 -3.86 16.56 6.64
C LEU A 241 -5.09 15.66 6.52
N GLN A 242 -5.12 14.77 5.53
CA GLN A 242 -6.20 13.79 5.37
C GLN A 242 -6.24 12.79 6.54
N ALA A 243 -5.09 12.39 7.07
CA ALA A 243 -5.01 11.54 8.25
C ALA A 243 -5.36 12.26 9.56
N GLY A 244 -5.61 13.57 9.53
CA GLY A 244 -6.09 14.34 10.66
C GLY A 244 -5.09 15.34 11.25
N ALA A 245 -3.92 15.54 10.65
CA ALA A 245 -3.04 16.63 11.03
C ALA A 245 -3.73 17.99 10.83
N LYS A 246 -3.35 19.00 11.62
CA LYS A 246 -3.90 20.35 11.51
C LYS A 246 -2.99 21.23 10.67
N LEU A 247 -3.59 21.87 9.67
CA LEU A 247 -2.94 22.84 8.79
C LEU A 247 -2.75 24.17 9.51
N THR A 248 -1.60 24.81 9.33
CA THR A 248 -1.37 26.20 9.77
C THR A 248 -2.31 27.13 9.00
N ASP A 249 -3.20 27.82 9.70
CA ASP A 249 -4.26 28.65 9.12
C ASP A 249 -3.99 30.16 9.22
N SER A 250 -2.92 30.56 9.90
CA SER A 250 -2.54 31.97 10.05
C SER A 250 -1.05 32.16 10.22
N VAL A 251 -0.58 33.36 9.88
CA VAL A 251 0.81 33.81 10.13
C VAL A 251 1.18 33.76 11.63
N GLY A 252 0.17 33.80 12.52
CA GLY A 252 0.36 33.61 13.97
C GLY A 252 0.59 32.15 14.40
N LEU A 253 0.64 31.21 13.44
CA LEU A 253 0.88 29.78 13.62
C LEU A 253 -0.23 29.07 14.42
N SER A 254 -1.47 29.59 14.43
CA SER A 254 -2.64 28.79 14.75
C SER A 254 -2.80 27.69 13.69
N SER A 255 -3.52 26.63 14.05
CA SER A 255 -3.73 25.52 13.14
C SER A 255 -5.16 25.00 13.25
N LYS A 256 -5.72 24.57 12.11
CA LYS A 256 -7.09 24.11 11.99
C LYS A 256 -7.16 22.76 11.27
N GLN A 257 -8.07 21.91 11.70
CA GLN A 257 -8.26 20.61 11.08
C GLN A 257 -9.05 20.76 9.78
N VAL A 258 -8.50 20.21 8.70
CA VAL A 258 -9.20 20.17 7.40
C VAL A 258 -10.22 19.04 7.40
N LEU A 259 -9.80 17.83 7.71
CA LEU A 259 -10.65 16.64 7.85
C LEU A 259 -9.89 15.51 8.59
N VAL A 260 -10.59 14.39 8.83
CA VAL A 260 -10.00 13.13 9.30
C VAL A 260 -10.60 11.99 8.49
N ASP A 261 -9.79 11.24 7.77
CA ASP A 261 -10.23 10.06 7.02
C ASP A 261 -9.62 8.77 7.61
N ASN A 262 -10.45 7.97 8.27
CA ASN A 262 -10.02 6.73 8.94
C ASN A 262 -9.82 5.55 7.96
N ARG A 263 -10.14 5.73 6.68
CA ARG A 263 -9.94 4.70 5.66
C ARG A 263 -8.49 4.55 5.27
N LEU A 264 -7.70 5.62 5.38
CA LEU A 264 -6.27 5.62 5.14
C LEU A 264 -5.56 4.79 6.20
N LYS A 265 -4.80 3.76 5.80
CA LYS A 265 -4.16 2.79 6.70
C LYS A 265 -2.67 3.00 6.86
N SER A 266 -2.00 3.61 5.88
CA SER A 266 -0.59 3.97 5.93
C SER A 266 -0.27 5.06 4.91
N ILE A 267 0.83 5.77 5.14
CA ILE A 267 1.32 6.85 4.28
C ILE A 267 2.79 6.63 3.99
N ALA A 268 3.18 6.59 2.72
CA ALA A 268 4.56 6.71 2.28
C ALA A 268 4.75 8.07 1.59
N THR A 269 5.87 8.73 1.85
CA THR A 269 6.15 10.05 1.27
C THR A 269 7.57 10.17 0.75
N TYR A 270 7.73 10.94 -0.33
CA TYR A 270 9.01 11.37 -0.86
C TYR A 270 9.15 12.89 -0.75
N VAL A 271 10.25 13.36 -0.15
CA VAL A 271 10.55 14.77 0.15
C VAL A 271 9.33 15.57 0.65
N PRO A 272 8.58 15.06 1.67
CA PRO A 272 7.32 15.66 2.09
C PRO A 272 7.52 17.09 2.56
N TYR A 273 6.66 18.00 2.13
CA TYR A 273 6.67 19.37 2.62
C TYR A 273 5.96 19.43 3.99
N LEU A 274 6.74 19.34 5.05
CA LEU A 274 6.23 19.45 6.43
C LEU A 274 6.65 20.78 7.07
N GLY A 275 6.80 21.80 6.23
CA GLY A 275 7.19 23.14 6.63
C GLY A 275 8.68 23.42 6.48
N GLN A 276 9.03 24.67 6.76
CA GLN A 276 10.39 25.19 6.76
C GLN A 276 10.73 25.75 8.15
N THR A 277 12.00 25.97 8.42
CA THR A 277 12.49 26.46 9.73
C THR A 277 11.75 27.70 10.23
N PHE A 278 11.34 28.60 9.32
CA PHE A 278 10.64 29.85 9.65
C PHE A 278 9.13 29.78 9.43
N PHE A 279 8.64 28.66 8.87
CA PHE A 279 7.26 28.53 8.43
C PHE A 279 6.76 27.08 8.58
N PRO A 280 6.36 26.69 9.79
CA PRO A 280 5.82 25.36 10.02
C PRO A 280 4.48 25.17 9.29
N ALA A 281 4.35 24.08 8.53
CA ALA A 281 3.14 23.76 7.78
C ALA A 281 2.00 23.28 8.68
N LEU A 282 2.33 22.60 9.78
CA LEU A 282 1.38 21.87 10.63
C LEU A 282 1.32 22.46 12.05
N GLY A 283 1.05 23.76 12.14
CA GLY A 283 1.00 24.49 13.40
C GLY A 283 2.37 24.83 13.97
N ARG A 284 2.38 25.51 15.12
CA ARG A 284 3.62 25.85 15.82
C ARG A 284 4.38 24.58 16.22
N ASP A 285 5.67 24.52 15.91
CA ASP A 285 6.56 23.39 16.21
C ASP A 285 6.01 22.04 15.69
N GLN A 286 5.27 22.05 14.57
CA GLN A 286 4.62 20.88 13.96
C GLN A 286 3.58 20.22 14.87
N SER A 287 3.03 20.93 15.86
CA SER A 287 2.08 20.37 16.85
C SER A 287 0.75 19.90 16.23
N GLY A 288 0.45 20.30 15.01
CA GLY A 288 -0.71 19.79 14.27
C GLY A 288 -0.66 18.28 14.00
N ILE A 289 0.54 17.68 14.00
CA ILE A 289 0.75 16.22 13.87
C ILE A 289 0.12 15.45 15.04
N ASP A 290 0.09 16.01 16.24
CA ASP A 290 -0.44 15.33 17.44
C ASP A 290 -1.93 14.95 17.31
N PHE A 291 -2.63 15.49 16.32
CA PHE A 291 -4.04 15.22 16.03
C PHE A 291 -4.24 14.16 14.94
N MET A 292 -3.16 13.71 14.33
CA MET A 292 -3.22 12.71 13.27
C MET A 292 -3.58 11.33 13.84
N ASN A 293 -4.34 10.55 13.07
CA ASN A 293 -4.56 9.15 13.39
C ASN A 293 -3.22 8.41 13.50
N PRO A 294 -3.07 7.48 14.47
CA PRO A 294 -1.82 6.73 14.64
C PRO A 294 -1.68 5.63 13.57
N ILE A 295 -1.51 6.03 12.30
CA ILE A 295 -1.26 5.13 11.19
C ILE A 295 0.24 5.08 10.86
N PRO A 296 0.76 3.97 10.30
CA PRO A 296 2.13 3.87 9.85
C PRO A 296 2.52 4.95 8.84
N VAL A 297 3.71 5.53 9.00
CA VAL A 297 4.26 6.55 8.11
C VAL A 297 5.70 6.23 7.72
N LEU A 298 6.00 6.30 6.42
CA LEU A 298 7.34 6.35 5.86
C LEU A 298 7.58 7.73 5.27
N ALA A 299 8.67 8.37 5.65
CA ALA A 299 9.18 9.56 4.97
C ALA A 299 10.57 9.30 4.40
N ILE A 300 10.78 9.66 3.13
CA ILE A 300 12.08 9.64 2.46
C ILE A 300 12.42 11.07 2.13
N ALA A 301 13.54 11.58 2.64
CA ALA A 301 13.91 13.00 2.54
C ALA A 301 15.36 13.19 2.07
N GLY A 302 15.63 14.20 1.24
CA GLY A 302 16.95 14.54 0.77
C GLY A 302 17.74 15.35 1.79
N THR A 303 19.03 15.05 1.99
CA THR A 303 19.87 15.84 2.92
C THR A 303 20.28 17.21 2.38
N ALA A 304 20.19 17.42 1.06
CA ALA A 304 20.45 18.72 0.41
C ALA A 304 19.15 19.45 0.02
N ASP A 305 17.99 18.96 0.50
CA ASP A 305 16.70 19.61 0.25
C ASP A 305 16.55 20.87 1.10
N THR A 306 16.42 22.03 0.43
CA THR A 306 16.22 23.34 1.06
C THR A 306 14.75 23.77 1.05
N THR A 307 13.92 23.15 0.22
CA THR A 307 12.47 23.42 0.13
C THR A 307 11.70 22.67 1.22
N ALA A 308 12.00 21.38 1.40
CA ALA A 308 11.47 20.53 2.46
C ALA A 308 12.63 19.98 3.32
N PRO A 309 13.23 20.79 4.21
CA PRO A 309 14.44 20.41 4.92
C PRO A 309 14.25 19.14 5.76
N LEU A 310 15.24 18.24 5.70
CA LEU A 310 15.26 16.99 6.49
C LEU A 310 14.96 17.24 7.97
N ALA A 311 15.47 18.33 8.55
CA ALA A 311 15.23 18.66 9.96
C ALA A 311 13.76 18.93 10.28
N ALA A 312 13.00 19.58 9.38
CA ALA A 312 11.57 19.81 9.56
C ALA A 312 10.79 18.49 9.42
N THR A 313 11.18 17.63 8.48
CA THR A 313 10.62 16.29 8.34
C THR A 313 10.89 15.43 9.57
N GLN A 314 12.13 15.43 10.08
CA GLN A 314 12.49 14.69 11.29
C GLN A 314 11.68 15.15 12.50
N GLN A 315 11.56 16.47 12.73
CA GLN A 315 10.75 17.02 13.81
C GLN A 315 9.28 16.56 13.74
N ALA A 316 8.71 16.50 12.54
CA ALA A 316 7.36 16.00 12.34
C ALA A 316 7.25 14.50 12.63
N MET A 317 8.18 13.70 12.12
CA MET A 317 8.19 12.24 12.31
C MET A 317 8.38 11.84 13.78
N GLU A 318 9.18 12.57 14.56
CA GLU A 318 9.39 12.34 16.00
C GLU A 318 8.12 12.57 16.85
N ARG A 319 7.11 13.26 16.30
CA ARG A 319 5.81 13.46 16.97
C ARG A 319 4.80 12.34 16.70
N LEU A 320 5.05 11.49 15.72
CA LEU A 320 4.13 10.42 15.35
C LEU A 320 4.13 9.30 16.41
N ASN A 321 2.96 8.71 16.61
CA ASN A 321 2.80 7.51 17.41
C ASN A 321 2.60 6.30 16.49
N GLY A 322 3.25 5.17 16.80
CA GLY A 322 3.13 3.94 16.03
C GLY A 322 4.32 3.69 15.12
N THR A 323 4.14 2.87 14.10
CA THR A 323 5.21 2.59 13.12
C THR A 323 5.51 3.84 12.30
N ASN A 324 6.74 4.34 12.43
CA ASN A 324 7.23 5.46 11.66
C ASN A 324 8.69 5.25 11.26
N ILE A 325 9.01 5.59 10.02
CA ILE A 325 10.35 5.43 9.46
C ILE A 325 10.73 6.70 8.71
N LEU A 326 11.91 7.23 8.99
CA LEU A 326 12.52 8.30 8.23
C LEU A 326 13.82 7.80 7.61
N VAL A 327 13.90 7.86 6.29
CA VAL A 327 15.09 7.55 5.49
C VAL A 327 15.61 8.83 4.87
N SER A 328 16.91 9.08 4.99
CA SER A 328 17.58 10.19 4.31
C SER A 328 18.35 9.71 3.09
N LEU A 329 18.25 10.45 1.99
CA LEU A 329 19.05 10.26 0.77
C LEU A 329 20.16 11.31 0.74
N GLN A 330 21.41 10.87 0.75
CA GLN A 330 22.55 11.76 0.88
C GLN A 330 22.80 12.58 -0.40
N GLY A 331 22.87 13.90 -0.27
CA GLY A 331 23.11 14.82 -1.38
C GLY A 331 21.91 15.08 -2.28
N VAL A 332 20.76 14.43 -2.05
CA VAL A 332 19.55 14.61 -2.83
C VAL A 332 18.86 15.93 -2.44
N THR A 333 18.42 16.69 -3.46
CA THR A 333 17.68 17.94 -3.34
C THR A 333 16.16 17.68 -3.38
N HIS A 334 15.34 18.74 -3.53
CA HIS A 334 13.87 18.61 -3.54
C HIS A 334 13.29 17.87 -4.76
N GLY A 335 13.99 17.89 -5.90
CA GLY A 335 13.52 17.20 -7.11
C GLY A 335 13.57 15.68 -7.02
N PHE A 336 12.88 14.99 -7.94
CA PHE A 336 12.97 13.55 -8.02
C PHE A 336 14.36 13.13 -8.55
N ASP A 337 15.05 12.32 -7.77
CA ASP A 337 16.36 11.79 -8.14
C ASP A 337 16.21 10.37 -8.73
N PHE A 338 16.30 10.27 -10.05
CA PHE A 338 16.25 8.98 -10.75
C PHE A 338 17.41 8.05 -10.39
N ALA A 339 18.55 8.57 -9.92
CA ALA A 339 19.67 7.74 -9.49
C ALA A 339 19.34 6.99 -8.18
N SER A 340 18.49 7.57 -7.34
CA SER A 340 18.00 6.97 -6.08
C SER A 340 16.65 6.24 -6.24
N ALA A 341 16.16 6.02 -7.46
CA ALA A 341 14.84 5.42 -7.69
C ALA A 341 14.70 4.03 -7.06
N ASP A 342 15.77 3.21 -7.12
CA ASP A 342 15.78 1.87 -6.51
C ASP A 342 15.60 1.95 -4.99
N ASP A 343 16.23 2.92 -4.33
CA ASP A 343 16.11 3.14 -2.89
C ASP A 343 14.70 3.60 -2.55
N ILE A 344 14.22 4.65 -3.25
CA ILE A 344 12.89 5.26 -3.02
C ILE A 344 11.80 4.19 -3.10
N PHE A 345 11.78 3.41 -4.20
CA PHE A 345 10.70 2.47 -4.42
C PHE A 345 10.86 1.16 -3.66
N THR A 346 12.08 0.74 -3.34
CA THR A 346 12.27 -0.43 -2.45
C THR A 346 11.74 -0.12 -1.05
N TRP A 347 12.11 1.01 -0.45
CA TRP A 347 11.55 1.44 0.83
C TRP A 347 10.03 1.58 0.76
N THR A 348 9.52 2.27 -0.25
CA THR A 348 8.08 2.52 -0.41
C THR A 348 7.28 1.24 -0.54
N VAL A 349 7.65 0.33 -1.45
CA VAL A 349 6.89 -0.90 -1.70
C VAL A 349 6.98 -1.86 -0.53
N VAL A 350 8.17 -2.03 0.08
CA VAL A 350 8.33 -2.85 1.29
C VAL A 350 7.47 -2.30 2.42
N PHE A 351 7.50 -1.00 2.66
CA PHE A 351 6.69 -0.36 3.69
C PHE A 351 5.19 -0.51 3.44
N LEU A 352 4.71 -0.22 2.23
CA LEU A 352 3.30 -0.33 1.88
C LEU A 352 2.81 -1.79 1.96
N ASN A 353 3.61 -2.74 1.49
CA ASN A 353 3.28 -4.16 1.62
C ASN A 353 3.22 -4.59 3.09
N ALA A 354 4.17 -4.18 3.91
CA ALA A 354 4.17 -4.48 5.35
C ALA A 354 2.96 -3.89 6.09
N THR A 355 2.59 -2.65 5.79
CA THR A 355 1.64 -1.89 6.62
C THR A 355 0.21 -1.89 6.07
N THR A 356 0.04 -1.96 4.75
CA THR A 356 -1.28 -1.90 4.08
C THR A 356 -1.79 -3.29 3.73
N THR A 357 -0.95 -4.11 3.08
CA THR A 357 -1.35 -5.47 2.70
C THR A 357 -1.03 -6.51 3.76
N ARG A 358 -0.30 -6.10 4.81
CA ARG A 358 0.15 -6.95 5.93
C ARG A 358 0.97 -8.15 5.46
N ASP A 359 1.82 -7.94 4.46
CA ASP A 359 2.74 -8.97 3.99
C ASP A 359 3.83 -9.21 5.04
N PRO A 360 3.89 -10.41 5.63
CA PRO A 360 4.84 -10.70 6.72
C PRO A 360 6.29 -10.67 6.26
N VAL A 361 6.54 -10.93 4.97
CA VAL A 361 7.89 -10.82 4.37
C VAL A 361 8.38 -9.41 4.42
N SER A 362 7.53 -8.52 3.92
CA SER A 362 7.83 -7.10 3.86
C SER A 362 7.96 -6.54 5.28
N LEU A 363 7.15 -7.02 6.25
CA LEU A 363 7.30 -6.62 7.65
C LEU A 363 8.63 -7.09 8.24
N ALA A 364 8.97 -8.37 8.07
CA ALA A 364 10.23 -8.90 8.56
C ALA A 364 11.45 -8.23 7.92
N ARG A 365 11.33 -7.85 6.65
CA ARG A 365 12.32 -7.06 5.92
C ARG A 365 12.42 -5.64 6.50
N LEU A 366 11.29 -4.96 6.66
CA LEU A 366 11.23 -3.59 7.16
C LEU A 366 11.84 -3.45 8.56
N GLN A 367 11.66 -4.45 9.43
CA GLN A 367 12.21 -4.49 10.78
C GLN A 367 13.74 -4.63 10.85
N ARG A 368 14.40 -5.01 9.75
CA ARG A 368 15.84 -5.26 9.68
C ARG A 368 16.57 -4.38 8.69
N MET A 369 15.84 -3.81 7.74
CA MET A 369 16.39 -3.04 6.64
C MET A 369 17.03 -1.74 7.15
N THR A 370 18.29 -1.52 6.81
CA THR A 370 19.03 -0.30 7.15
C THR A 370 19.37 0.55 5.94
N ASN A 371 19.50 -0.08 4.79
CA ASN A 371 19.72 0.56 3.50
C ASN A 371 19.44 -0.41 2.35
N VAL A 372 19.32 0.12 1.15
CA VAL A 372 19.21 -0.61 -0.12
C VAL A 372 20.58 -0.67 -0.81
N ALA A 373 20.93 -1.78 -1.39
CA ALA A 373 22.20 -1.94 -2.12
C ALA A 373 22.12 -1.29 -3.51
N GLY A 374 23.04 -0.45 -3.85
CA GLY A 374 23.02 0.31 -5.11
C GLY A 374 22.15 1.56 -5.00
N GLY A 375 21.71 2.13 -6.12
CA GLY A 375 20.94 3.37 -6.11
C GLY A 375 21.72 4.56 -5.53
N GLY A 376 21.09 5.31 -4.62
CA GLY A 376 21.71 6.39 -3.88
C GLY A 376 22.46 5.94 -2.62
N ASP A 377 22.76 6.87 -1.73
CA ASP A 377 23.28 6.61 -0.38
C ASP A 377 22.12 6.86 0.61
N ASP A 378 21.32 5.85 0.85
CA ASP A 378 20.17 5.89 1.76
C ASP A 378 20.60 5.50 3.19
N ARG A 379 20.03 6.21 4.18
CA ARG A 379 20.31 5.96 5.60
C ARG A 379 19.05 6.12 6.44
N VAL A 380 18.82 5.16 7.31
CA VAL A 380 17.76 5.27 8.32
C VAL A 380 18.14 6.34 9.36
N VAL A 381 17.28 7.34 9.50
CA VAL A 381 17.39 8.41 10.53
C VAL A 381 16.54 8.05 11.74
N LEU A 382 15.35 7.53 11.51
CA LEU A 382 14.41 7.10 12.55
C LEU A 382 13.74 5.80 12.07
N ALA A 383 13.64 4.81 12.94
CA ALA A 383 12.84 3.62 12.67
C ALA A 383 12.20 3.10 13.95
N ASP A 384 10.89 3.16 13.98
CA ASP A 384 10.05 2.50 14.98
C ASP A 384 9.06 1.62 14.24
N VAL A 385 9.36 0.32 14.13
CA VAL A 385 8.54 -0.66 13.42
C VAL A 385 7.92 -1.58 14.45
N LEU A 386 6.66 -1.29 14.77
CA LEU A 386 5.90 -2.07 15.73
C LEU A 386 5.50 -3.42 15.12
N PRO A 387 5.50 -4.49 15.90
CA PRO A 387 4.88 -5.74 15.52
C PRO A 387 3.37 -5.52 15.28
N TYR A 388 2.74 -6.41 14.52
CA TYR A 388 1.29 -6.39 14.42
C TYR A 388 0.65 -6.47 15.81
N PRO A 389 -0.37 -5.66 16.11
CA PRO A 389 -1.13 -5.85 17.34
C PRO A 389 -1.78 -7.24 17.32
N PRO A 390 -1.90 -7.90 18.48
CA PRO A 390 -2.67 -9.14 18.58
C PRO A 390 -4.07 -8.93 18.02
N ALA A 391 -4.55 -9.85 17.21
CA ALA A 391 -5.84 -9.71 16.55
C ALA A 391 -7.00 -9.79 17.52
N GLY A 392 -6.86 -10.52 18.61
CA GLY A 392 -7.91 -10.73 19.60
C GLY A 392 -9.06 -11.62 19.12
N ASP A 393 -8.97 -12.12 17.88
CA ASP A 393 -9.93 -13.02 17.25
C ASP A 393 -9.32 -14.41 16.95
N GLU A 394 -8.18 -14.73 17.59
CA GLU A 394 -7.49 -15.99 17.38
C GLU A 394 -8.34 -17.19 17.79
N GLU A 395 -8.31 -18.24 17.01
CA GLU A 395 -8.93 -19.52 17.28
C GLU A 395 -7.90 -20.63 17.48
N ASN A 396 -8.28 -21.66 18.23
CA ASN A 396 -7.40 -22.81 18.46
C ASN A 396 -7.50 -23.79 17.30
N VAL A 397 -6.36 -24.11 16.70
CA VAL A 397 -6.19 -25.22 15.77
C VAL A 397 -5.86 -26.46 16.56
N VAL A 398 -6.71 -27.47 16.50
CA VAL A 398 -6.59 -28.72 17.27
C VAL A 398 -6.08 -29.82 16.35
N GLU A 399 -5.03 -30.53 16.80
CA GLU A 399 -4.51 -31.69 16.08
C GLU A 399 -5.19 -32.98 16.52
N PHE A 400 -5.56 -33.80 15.56
CA PHE A 400 -6.05 -35.17 15.72
C PHE A 400 -5.14 -36.16 15.03
N PHE A 401 -5.09 -37.38 15.57
CA PHE A 401 -4.38 -38.51 14.99
C PHE A 401 -5.31 -39.71 14.84
N ASN A 402 -5.23 -40.39 13.71
CA ASN A 402 -5.91 -41.65 13.48
C ASN A 402 -4.90 -42.78 13.43
N GLU A 403 -4.88 -43.63 14.47
CA GLU A 403 -3.91 -44.70 14.62
C GLU A 403 -3.99 -45.74 13.52
N SER A 404 -5.20 -46.10 13.08
CA SER A 404 -5.40 -47.12 12.02
C SER A 404 -4.93 -46.66 10.64
N LEU A 405 -4.94 -45.36 10.40
CA LEU A 405 -4.47 -44.73 9.14
C LEU A 405 -3.04 -44.22 9.25
N GLY A 406 -2.52 -44.05 10.47
CA GLY A 406 -1.26 -43.37 10.72
C GLY A 406 -1.24 -41.90 10.34
N HIS A 407 -2.39 -41.21 10.32
CA HIS A 407 -2.56 -39.86 9.76
C HIS A 407 -2.83 -38.80 10.82
N TYR A 408 -2.28 -37.60 10.56
CA TYR A 408 -2.55 -36.38 11.29
C TYR A 408 -3.55 -35.51 10.55
N PHE A 409 -4.43 -34.86 11.29
CA PHE A 409 -5.40 -33.89 10.79
C PHE A 409 -5.45 -32.72 11.76
N MET A 410 -5.51 -31.49 11.22
CA MET A 410 -5.65 -30.30 12.06
C MET A 410 -6.82 -29.44 11.60
N THR A 411 -7.55 -28.84 12.53
CA THR A 411 -8.68 -27.96 12.23
C THR A 411 -8.94 -26.96 13.34
N ALA A 412 -9.41 -25.77 12.94
CA ALA A 412 -9.99 -24.77 13.84
C ALA A 412 -11.53 -24.77 13.78
N ASN A 413 -12.12 -25.53 12.85
CA ASN A 413 -13.57 -25.56 12.68
C ASN A 413 -14.25 -26.30 13.86
N ALA A 414 -15.05 -25.56 14.64
CA ALA A 414 -15.73 -26.09 15.83
C ALA A 414 -16.64 -27.30 15.53
N ASN A 415 -17.26 -27.35 14.35
CA ASN A 415 -18.11 -28.50 13.96
C ASN A 415 -17.26 -29.74 13.64
N GLU A 416 -16.14 -29.58 12.93
CA GLU A 416 -15.21 -30.69 12.67
C GLU A 416 -14.65 -31.22 13.98
N ILE A 417 -14.22 -30.35 14.89
CA ILE A 417 -13.74 -30.70 16.23
C ILE A 417 -14.79 -31.51 16.98
N ALA A 418 -16.04 -31.04 17.03
CA ALA A 418 -17.12 -31.73 17.73
C ALA A 418 -17.46 -33.12 17.13
N ILE A 419 -17.42 -33.25 15.79
CA ILE A 419 -17.65 -34.52 15.08
C ILE A 419 -16.55 -35.53 15.39
N LEU A 420 -15.29 -35.10 15.37
CA LEU A 420 -14.13 -35.94 15.63
C LEU A 420 -14.06 -36.36 17.11
N ASP A 421 -14.34 -35.45 18.04
CA ASP A 421 -14.41 -35.74 19.48
C ASP A 421 -15.53 -36.73 19.82
N ALA A 422 -16.69 -36.61 19.14
CA ALA A 422 -17.81 -37.52 19.35
C ALA A 422 -17.52 -38.96 18.89
N GLY A 423 -16.66 -39.11 17.85
CA GLY A 423 -16.22 -40.40 17.32
C GLY A 423 -17.33 -41.28 16.76
N VAL A 424 -18.52 -40.73 16.49
CA VAL A 424 -19.72 -41.47 16.02
C VAL A 424 -19.83 -41.46 14.51
N ALA A 425 -19.78 -40.30 13.90
CA ALA A 425 -19.90 -40.13 12.44
C ALA A 425 -18.59 -40.43 11.72
N ILE A 426 -17.45 -40.08 12.34
CA ILE A 426 -16.09 -40.33 11.84
C ILE A 426 -15.30 -40.97 12.98
N GLN A 427 -14.93 -42.23 12.82
CA GLN A 427 -14.29 -43.02 13.88
C GLN A 427 -12.76 -43.08 13.74
N GLY A 428 -12.09 -43.38 14.85
CA GLY A 428 -10.66 -43.66 14.91
C GLY A 428 -9.76 -42.43 15.08
N TRP A 429 -10.33 -41.24 15.20
CA TRP A 429 -9.57 -40.04 15.46
C TRP A 429 -9.55 -39.69 16.96
N THR A 430 -8.37 -39.37 17.46
CA THR A 430 -8.16 -38.91 18.86
C THR A 430 -7.32 -37.64 18.85
N ARG A 431 -7.61 -36.73 19.79
CA ARG A 431 -6.77 -35.55 19.99
C ARG A 431 -5.38 -35.96 20.42
N THR A 432 -4.35 -35.35 19.81
CA THR A 432 -2.95 -35.56 20.21
C THR A 432 -2.58 -34.77 21.45
N GLY A 433 -3.33 -33.74 21.79
CA GLY A 433 -2.99 -32.76 22.82
C GLY A 433 -2.29 -31.52 22.24
N GLU A 434 -1.82 -31.57 21.00
CA GLU A 434 -1.20 -30.41 20.33
C GLU A 434 -2.26 -29.42 19.88
N VAL A 435 -2.01 -28.15 20.21
CA VAL A 435 -2.84 -27.01 19.85
C VAL A 435 -1.93 -25.82 19.54
N PHE A 436 -2.24 -25.11 18.49
CA PHE A 436 -1.67 -23.78 18.23
C PHE A 436 -2.79 -22.82 17.82
N LYS A 437 -2.51 -21.52 17.82
CA LYS A 437 -3.50 -20.52 17.38
C LYS A 437 -3.36 -20.19 15.91
N ALA A 438 -4.46 -19.77 15.28
CA ALA A 438 -4.50 -19.20 13.96
C ALA A 438 -5.55 -18.10 13.91
N TRP A 439 -5.61 -17.36 12.82
CA TRP A 439 -6.71 -16.43 12.62
C TRP A 439 -7.85 -17.09 11.84
N PRO A 440 -9.12 -16.76 12.16
CA PRO A 440 -10.28 -17.29 11.44
C PRO A 440 -10.34 -16.74 10.00
N ILE A 441 -11.04 -17.48 9.15
CA ILE A 441 -11.32 -17.02 7.78
C ILE A 441 -12.10 -15.69 7.85
N GLY A 442 -11.61 -14.71 7.09
CA GLY A 442 -12.16 -13.34 7.07
C GLY A 442 -11.55 -12.40 8.11
N SER A 443 -10.57 -12.85 8.90
CA SER A 443 -9.75 -11.98 9.75
C SER A 443 -9.03 -10.92 8.88
N ALA A 444 -8.75 -9.77 9.49
CA ALA A 444 -7.87 -8.77 8.89
C ALA A 444 -6.39 -9.20 8.90
N HIS A 445 -6.06 -10.32 9.54
CA HIS A 445 -4.72 -10.85 9.74
C HIS A 445 -4.50 -12.14 8.95
N GLY A 446 -3.25 -12.36 8.53
CA GLY A 446 -2.84 -13.56 7.84
C GLY A 446 -3.35 -13.67 6.40
N GLN A 447 -2.97 -14.73 5.76
CA GLN A 447 -3.40 -15.14 4.42
C GLN A 447 -4.19 -16.45 4.54
N GLN A 448 -5.06 -16.70 3.58
CA GLN A 448 -5.87 -17.92 3.58
C GLN A 448 -5.01 -19.17 3.39
N VAL A 449 -5.18 -20.15 4.27
CA VAL A 449 -4.55 -21.46 4.18
C VAL A 449 -5.47 -22.41 3.41
N CYS A 450 -5.03 -22.85 2.24
CA CYS A 450 -5.73 -23.86 1.45
C CYS A 450 -5.55 -25.26 2.09
N ARG A 451 -6.66 -26.03 2.12
CA ARG A 451 -6.63 -27.43 2.54
C ARG A 451 -7.03 -28.33 1.37
N TYR A 452 -6.23 -29.35 1.16
CA TYR A 452 -6.45 -30.42 0.20
C TYR A 452 -6.49 -31.78 0.88
N PHE A 453 -7.33 -32.67 0.39
CA PHE A 453 -7.31 -34.08 0.72
C PHE A 453 -6.96 -34.89 -0.52
N GLY A 454 -6.17 -35.92 -0.36
CA GLY A 454 -5.84 -36.80 -1.49
C GLY A 454 -7.08 -37.43 -2.08
N THR A 455 -7.27 -37.28 -3.39
CA THR A 455 -8.45 -37.78 -4.11
C THR A 455 -8.63 -39.28 -3.92
N PRO A 456 -9.74 -39.77 -3.39
CA PRO A 456 -9.95 -41.19 -3.11
C PRO A 456 -9.70 -42.07 -4.32
N GLY A 457 -8.85 -43.10 -4.14
CA GLY A 457 -8.49 -44.07 -5.19
C GLY A 457 -7.45 -43.56 -6.20
N VAL A 458 -7.04 -42.31 -6.15
CA VAL A 458 -6.08 -41.69 -7.08
C VAL A 458 -4.91 -41.06 -6.31
N GLY A 459 -5.20 -40.28 -5.31
CA GLY A 459 -4.23 -39.55 -4.50
C GLY A 459 -3.86 -40.24 -3.19
N PRO A 460 -2.94 -39.64 -2.41
CA PRO A 460 -2.55 -40.15 -1.09
C PRO A 460 -3.67 -39.94 -0.08
N ASN A 461 -3.83 -40.87 0.86
CA ASN A 461 -4.84 -40.72 1.91
C ASN A 461 -4.33 -39.82 3.03
N THR A 462 -4.17 -38.52 2.78
CA THR A 462 -3.67 -37.53 3.74
C THR A 462 -4.19 -36.13 3.40
N HIS A 463 -4.08 -35.21 4.37
CA HIS A 463 -4.35 -33.79 4.16
C HIS A 463 -3.06 -33.00 3.95
N PHE A 464 -3.17 -31.97 3.12
CA PHE A 464 -2.10 -31.01 2.87
C PHE A 464 -2.62 -29.59 3.08
N TYR A 465 -1.83 -28.78 3.76
CA TYR A 465 -2.16 -27.39 4.06
C TYR A 465 -1.04 -26.47 3.58
N SER A 466 -1.42 -25.37 2.95
CA SER A 466 -0.45 -24.35 2.56
C SER A 466 -1.04 -22.94 2.62
N VAL A 467 -0.20 -21.98 2.99
CA VAL A 467 -0.44 -20.56 2.85
C VAL A 467 0.22 -20.00 1.58
N ASP A 468 1.06 -20.81 0.92
CA ASP A 468 1.72 -20.40 -0.34
C ASP A 468 0.73 -20.49 -1.50
N PRO A 469 0.36 -19.34 -2.14
CA PRO A 469 -0.57 -19.36 -3.25
C PRO A 469 -0.06 -20.18 -4.45
N ASN A 470 1.26 -20.32 -4.61
CA ASN A 470 1.83 -21.17 -5.68
C ASN A 470 1.62 -22.66 -5.39
N GLU A 471 1.84 -23.11 -4.14
CA GLU A 471 1.52 -24.49 -3.75
C GLU A 471 0.02 -24.76 -3.91
N CYS A 472 -0.83 -23.85 -3.43
CA CYS A 472 -2.28 -23.95 -3.59
C CYS A 472 -2.69 -24.05 -5.08
N ALA A 473 -2.12 -23.22 -5.95
CA ALA A 473 -2.39 -23.23 -7.38
C ALA A 473 -1.91 -24.54 -8.05
N ILE A 474 -0.74 -25.03 -7.72
CA ILE A 474 -0.20 -26.31 -8.27
C ILE A 474 -1.15 -27.46 -7.91
N LEU A 475 -1.54 -27.57 -6.62
CA LEU A 475 -2.40 -28.66 -6.16
C LEU A 475 -3.80 -28.57 -6.73
N SER A 476 -4.32 -27.37 -7.03
CA SER A 476 -5.63 -27.19 -7.64
C SER A 476 -5.75 -27.79 -9.06
N HIS A 477 -4.63 -27.99 -9.73
CA HIS A 477 -4.55 -28.58 -11.07
C HIS A 477 -4.10 -30.05 -11.06
N ASP A 478 -3.73 -30.60 -9.90
CA ASP A 478 -3.32 -31.99 -9.76
C ASP A 478 -4.51 -32.90 -9.41
N PRO A 479 -4.89 -33.84 -10.29
CA PRO A 479 -6.03 -34.73 -10.07
C PRO A 479 -5.89 -35.65 -8.85
N GLN A 480 -4.69 -35.76 -8.28
CA GLN A 480 -4.45 -36.51 -7.05
C GLN A 480 -4.96 -35.79 -5.80
N TRP A 481 -5.33 -34.51 -5.90
CA TRP A 481 -5.75 -33.70 -4.78
C TRP A 481 -7.14 -33.09 -4.99
N THR A 482 -7.98 -33.18 -3.96
CA THR A 482 -9.29 -32.57 -3.91
C THR A 482 -9.24 -31.35 -2.99
N PHE A 483 -9.61 -30.19 -3.50
CA PHE A 483 -9.67 -28.96 -2.73
C PHE A 483 -10.86 -29.01 -1.76
N GLU A 484 -10.59 -28.84 -0.47
CA GLU A 484 -11.62 -28.80 0.59
C GLU A 484 -12.01 -27.40 1.03
N GLY A 485 -11.23 -26.39 0.65
CA GLY A 485 -11.50 -24.99 0.97
C GLY A 485 -10.32 -24.29 1.63
N TYR A 486 -10.57 -23.03 1.98
CA TYR A 486 -9.70 -22.27 2.89
C TYR A 486 -10.22 -22.47 4.31
N VAL A 487 -9.36 -22.87 5.24
CA VAL A 487 -9.80 -23.39 6.54
C VAL A 487 -9.37 -22.57 7.74
N LEU A 488 -8.37 -21.72 7.58
CA LEU A 488 -7.87 -20.76 8.58
C LEU A 488 -7.02 -19.70 7.88
N GLN A 489 -6.55 -18.71 8.62
CA GLN A 489 -5.57 -17.74 8.13
C GLN A 489 -4.29 -17.80 8.97
N ALA A 490 -3.16 -17.69 8.30
CA ALA A 490 -1.82 -17.65 8.89
C ALA A 490 -0.91 -16.81 8.01
N ASP A 491 0.19 -16.31 8.55
CA ASP A 491 1.19 -15.64 7.74
C ASP A 491 2.18 -16.67 7.16
N ARG A 492 2.82 -16.29 6.06
CA ARG A 492 3.78 -17.17 5.39
C ARG A 492 5.16 -17.06 6.06
N ALA A 493 5.75 -18.19 6.41
CA ALA A 493 7.16 -18.21 6.82
C ALA A 493 8.07 -18.02 5.61
N ILE A 494 9.03 -17.08 5.68
CA ILE A 494 9.90 -16.76 4.56
C ILE A 494 11.35 -16.74 4.99
N GLY A 495 12.17 -17.46 4.21
CA GLY A 495 13.54 -17.71 4.61
C GLY A 495 13.64 -18.43 5.96
N GLY A 496 12.58 -19.13 6.37
CA GLY A 496 12.53 -19.85 7.64
C GLY A 496 12.22 -18.99 8.86
N THR A 497 11.71 -17.77 8.69
CA THR A 497 11.43 -16.82 9.78
C THR A 497 10.01 -16.28 9.75
N CYS A 498 9.50 -15.87 10.91
CA CYS A 498 8.22 -15.19 11.11
C CYS A 498 8.44 -13.76 11.60
N ALA A 499 7.41 -12.92 11.51
CA ALA A 499 7.43 -11.59 12.10
C ALA A 499 7.61 -11.66 13.63
N ALA A 500 8.09 -10.56 14.22
CA ALA A 500 8.27 -10.52 15.68
C ALA A 500 6.94 -10.70 16.40
N GLY A 501 6.90 -11.67 17.36
CA GLY A 501 5.69 -11.98 18.12
C GLY A 501 4.84 -13.11 17.54
N GLU A 502 5.17 -13.63 16.37
CA GLU A 502 4.52 -14.80 15.79
C GLU A 502 5.25 -16.10 16.14
N MET A 503 4.53 -17.20 16.05
CA MET A 503 5.05 -18.55 16.26
C MET A 503 5.26 -19.25 14.91
N ILE A 504 6.38 -19.96 14.80
CA ILE A 504 6.71 -20.76 13.62
C ILE A 504 5.99 -22.11 13.70
N ILE A 505 5.27 -22.49 12.66
CA ILE A 505 4.76 -23.84 12.43
C ILE A 505 5.59 -24.51 11.34
N VAL A 506 6.15 -25.65 11.70
CA VAL A 506 7.02 -26.47 10.81
C VAL A 506 6.20 -27.60 10.21
N ARG A 507 6.36 -27.81 8.89
CA ARG A 507 5.79 -28.96 8.18
C ARG A 507 6.81 -30.10 8.14
N LEU A 508 6.34 -31.28 8.49
CA LEU A 508 7.10 -32.53 8.40
C LEU A 508 6.40 -33.50 7.45
N TYR A 509 7.18 -34.24 6.70
CA TYR A 509 6.73 -35.27 5.77
C TYR A 509 7.26 -36.65 6.22
N ASN A 510 6.37 -37.64 6.25
CA ASN A 510 6.73 -38.99 6.69
C ASN A 510 7.63 -39.79 5.74
N ASN A 511 8.12 -39.18 4.68
CA ASN A 511 8.98 -39.79 3.67
C ASN A 511 8.40 -41.09 3.06
N GLY A 512 7.07 -41.21 3.00
CA GLY A 512 6.38 -42.40 2.46
C GLY A 512 6.46 -43.64 3.36
N ILE A 513 6.81 -43.50 4.63
CA ILE A 513 6.87 -44.63 5.58
C ILE A 513 5.48 -45.27 5.65
N GLY A 514 5.43 -46.58 5.58
CA GLY A 514 4.18 -47.34 5.53
C GLY A 514 3.46 -47.37 4.18
N GLY A 515 4.08 -46.78 3.14
CA GLY A 515 3.52 -46.75 1.78
C GLY A 515 2.47 -45.66 1.55
N VAL A 516 2.26 -44.76 2.50
CA VAL A 516 1.28 -43.69 2.43
C VAL A 516 1.93 -42.37 2.80
N ALA A 517 1.78 -41.35 1.96
CA ALA A 517 2.25 -40.02 2.25
C ALA A 517 1.46 -39.42 3.43
N ASN A 518 2.14 -38.72 4.33
CA ASN A 518 1.52 -38.03 5.46
C ASN A 518 2.32 -36.79 5.85
N HIS A 519 1.60 -35.73 6.25
CA HIS A 519 2.22 -34.51 6.75
C HIS A 519 1.77 -34.21 8.19
N ARG A 520 2.66 -33.62 8.96
CA ARG A 520 2.37 -33.10 10.29
C ARG A 520 2.83 -31.66 10.42
N TYR A 521 2.07 -30.84 11.16
CA TYR A 521 2.34 -29.42 11.35
C TYR A 521 2.45 -29.15 12.85
N THR A 522 3.58 -28.60 13.31
CA THR A 522 3.81 -28.37 14.73
C THR A 522 4.76 -27.21 14.99
N ASN A 523 4.61 -26.56 16.13
CA ASN A 523 5.56 -25.60 16.69
C ASN A 523 6.46 -26.21 17.78
N SER A 524 6.31 -27.50 18.10
CA SER A 524 7.00 -28.19 19.19
C SER A 524 8.37 -28.75 18.74
N PRO A 525 9.50 -28.22 19.23
CA PRO A 525 10.81 -28.78 18.94
C PRO A 525 10.96 -30.25 19.37
N THR A 526 10.26 -30.63 20.45
CA THR A 526 10.27 -32.01 20.95
C THR A 526 9.66 -32.97 19.94
N ILE A 527 8.49 -32.59 19.37
CA ILE A 527 7.82 -33.38 18.34
C ILE A 527 8.67 -33.44 17.07
N ILE A 528 9.22 -32.31 16.63
CA ILE A 528 10.09 -32.27 15.44
C ILE A 528 11.24 -33.25 15.61
N ASN A 529 11.94 -33.23 16.74
CA ASN A 529 13.07 -34.11 17.01
C ASN A 529 12.64 -35.59 17.07
N GLN A 530 11.51 -35.89 17.70
CA GLN A 530 10.95 -37.23 17.73
C GLN A 530 10.65 -37.76 16.33
N MET A 531 9.90 -37.01 15.53
CA MET A 531 9.51 -37.38 14.17
C MET A 531 10.74 -37.61 13.27
N VAL A 532 11.76 -36.76 13.39
CA VAL A 532 13.03 -36.93 12.66
C VAL A 532 13.71 -38.25 13.09
N SER A 533 13.70 -38.58 14.38
CA SER A 533 14.26 -39.85 14.85
C SER A 533 13.50 -41.10 14.34
N GLU A 534 12.23 -40.91 14.00
CA GLU A 534 11.35 -41.92 13.38
C GLU A 534 11.44 -41.96 11.86
N GLY A 535 12.32 -41.15 11.25
CA GLY A 535 12.59 -41.15 9.80
C GLY A 535 11.79 -40.14 8.98
N TRP A 536 11.08 -39.21 9.62
CA TRP A 536 10.38 -38.10 8.95
C TRP A 536 11.38 -37.05 8.46
N VAL A 537 11.03 -36.36 7.39
CA VAL A 537 11.80 -35.27 6.80
C VAL A 537 11.17 -33.93 7.20
N VAL A 538 12.02 -33.00 7.63
CA VAL A 538 11.59 -31.59 7.90
C VAL A 538 11.55 -30.86 6.56
N GLU A 539 10.36 -30.45 6.12
CA GLU A 539 10.19 -29.61 4.93
C GLU A 539 10.43 -28.13 5.22
N GLY A 540 10.35 -27.74 6.47
CA GLY A 540 10.68 -26.41 6.97
C GLY A 540 9.51 -25.63 7.55
N PRO A 541 9.76 -24.40 7.99
CA PRO A 541 8.74 -23.46 8.40
C PRO A 541 7.78 -23.12 7.26
N VAL A 542 6.47 -23.26 7.48
CA VAL A 542 5.45 -23.01 6.46
C VAL A 542 4.43 -21.96 6.88
N PHE A 543 4.09 -21.89 8.17
CA PHE A 543 3.16 -20.91 8.70
C PHE A 543 3.81 -20.06 9.78
N CYS A 544 3.36 -18.84 9.88
CA CYS A 544 3.53 -17.95 11.03
C CYS A 544 2.16 -17.67 11.62
N THR A 545 2.00 -17.90 12.91
CA THR A 545 0.72 -17.87 13.61
C THR A 545 0.79 -16.97 14.83
N PRO A 546 -0.34 -16.46 15.36
CA PRO A 546 -0.34 -15.76 16.64
C PRO A 546 0.17 -16.66 17.79
N PRO A 547 0.72 -16.06 18.86
CA PRO A 547 1.32 -16.76 19.99
C PRO A 547 0.31 -17.51 20.88
#